data_92e8a1b695efb7309be8cd080ab06fc2
#
_entry.id   92e8a1b695efb7309be8cd080ab06fc2
#
_cell.length_a   1.000
_cell.length_b   1.000
_cell.length_c   1.000
_cell.angle_alpha   90.00
_cell.angle_beta   90.00
_cell.angle_gamma   90.00
#
_symmetry.space_group_name_H-M   'P 1'
#
loop_
_entity.id
_entity.type
_entity.pdbx_description
1 polymer ?
#
loop_
_entity_poly.entity_id
_entity_poly.type
_entity_poly.pdbx_seq_one_letter_code
_entity_poly.pdbx_strand_id
1 'polypeptide(L)'
;MVIDLEQGDIAAIGSAPAFDPNMFVRGISQADWDALNERGQDPRNHRRPLAAKTVQGAYPPGSTFKMVVALAALQDDVIDPEETVRCLGHLDVSDVRFHCWKRGGHGNMNLHESLKQSCDVYYYDICQRVGIDKIAAMARRLGLGQRHELPMSAITPGIAPDKEWKRTRRGESWRIGDTVNASIGQGYVLASPLQLAVMTARIATGRAITPRLVRSID
;
A
#
# COMPACT_ATOMS: atom_id res chain seq x y z
N MET A 1 -10.48 -1.13 -9.63
CA MET A 1 -11.52 -0.60 -8.70
C MET A 1 -11.77 0.85 -8.98
N VAL A 2 -13.01 1.31 -8.91
CA VAL A 2 -13.43 2.71 -9.06
C VAL A 2 -14.30 3.07 -7.85
N ILE A 3 -13.97 4.17 -7.18
CA ILE A 3 -14.72 4.71 -6.04
C ILE A 3 -15.20 6.11 -6.42
N ASP A 4 -16.47 6.39 -6.19
CA ASP A 4 -17.03 7.72 -6.28
C ASP A 4 -16.52 8.59 -5.13
N LEU A 5 -16.05 9.80 -5.44
CA LEU A 5 -15.43 10.70 -4.47
C LEU A 5 -16.45 11.47 -3.62
N GLU A 6 -17.71 11.56 -4.05
CA GLU A 6 -18.74 12.28 -3.29
C GLU A 6 -19.28 11.45 -2.14
N GLN A 7 -19.65 10.20 -2.42
CA GLN A 7 -20.37 9.32 -1.52
C GLN A 7 -19.54 8.15 -0.98
N GLY A 8 -18.42 7.81 -1.63
CA GLY A 8 -17.62 6.63 -1.33
C GLY A 8 -18.18 5.34 -1.96
N ASP A 9 -19.13 5.46 -2.89
CA ASP A 9 -19.72 4.32 -3.56
C ASP A 9 -18.69 3.61 -4.44
N ILE A 10 -18.63 2.27 -4.34
CA ILE A 10 -17.80 1.47 -5.22
C ILE A 10 -18.55 1.29 -6.54
N ALA A 11 -18.19 2.11 -7.54
CA ALA A 11 -18.80 2.07 -8.88
C ALA A 11 -18.36 0.85 -9.70
N ALA A 12 -17.14 0.36 -9.48
CA ALA A 12 -16.63 -0.85 -10.12
C ALA A 12 -15.58 -1.55 -9.26
N ILE A 13 -15.68 -2.87 -9.17
CA ILE A 13 -14.71 -3.74 -8.52
C ILE A 13 -14.57 -5.03 -9.32
N GLY A 14 -13.35 -5.43 -9.63
CA GLY A 14 -13.08 -6.65 -10.40
C GLY A 14 -11.70 -7.21 -10.09
N SER A 15 -11.58 -8.53 -10.26
CA SER A 15 -10.32 -9.27 -10.17
C SER A 15 -10.18 -10.18 -11.38
N ALA A 16 -8.99 -10.22 -11.98
CA ALA A 16 -8.68 -11.11 -13.09
C ALA A 16 -7.43 -11.96 -12.76
N PRO A 17 -7.34 -13.21 -13.29
CA PRO A 17 -8.43 -13.96 -13.89
C PRO A 17 -9.53 -14.25 -12.88
N ALA A 18 -10.76 -14.45 -13.38
CA ALA A 18 -11.91 -14.90 -12.62
C ALA A 18 -12.24 -16.35 -13.00
N PHE A 19 -13.29 -16.91 -12.40
CA PHE A 19 -13.82 -18.23 -12.72
C PHE A 19 -15.32 -18.12 -13.07
N ASP A 20 -15.82 -19.13 -13.78
CA ASP A 20 -17.26 -19.25 -14.02
C ASP A 20 -17.95 -19.86 -12.78
N PRO A 21 -18.83 -19.12 -12.06
CA PRO A 21 -19.51 -19.64 -10.88
C PRO A 21 -20.47 -20.80 -11.21
N ASN A 22 -20.91 -20.93 -12.46
CA ASN A 22 -21.81 -22.02 -12.87
C ASN A 22 -21.15 -23.41 -12.76
N MET A 23 -19.81 -23.47 -12.76
CA MET A 23 -19.07 -24.71 -12.52
C MET A 23 -19.42 -25.38 -11.19
N PHE A 24 -19.92 -24.61 -10.22
CA PHE A 24 -20.26 -25.09 -8.87
C PHE A 24 -21.74 -25.50 -8.72
N VAL A 25 -22.61 -25.12 -9.65
CA VAL A 25 -24.05 -25.30 -9.52
C VAL A 25 -24.47 -26.79 -9.46
N ARG A 26 -23.79 -27.65 -10.19
CA ARG A 26 -24.07 -29.10 -10.26
C ARG A 26 -22.94 -29.96 -9.67
N GLY A 27 -22.09 -29.36 -8.88
CA GLY A 27 -20.80 -29.92 -8.44
C GLY A 27 -19.69 -29.67 -9.45
N ILE A 28 -18.49 -29.44 -8.97
CA ILE A 28 -17.30 -29.20 -9.78
C ILE A 28 -16.55 -30.53 -10.01
N SER A 29 -16.05 -30.77 -11.21
CA SER A 29 -15.19 -31.92 -11.48
C SER A 29 -13.84 -31.76 -10.77
N GLN A 30 -13.18 -32.89 -10.44
CA GLN A 30 -11.83 -32.84 -9.85
C GLN A 30 -10.83 -32.11 -10.75
N ALA A 31 -10.92 -32.32 -12.07
CA ALA A 31 -10.04 -31.66 -13.04
C ALA A 31 -10.24 -30.13 -13.06
N ASP A 32 -11.50 -29.66 -13.03
CA ASP A 32 -11.78 -28.22 -12.98
C ASP A 32 -11.36 -27.61 -11.64
N TRP A 33 -11.60 -28.35 -10.54
CA TRP A 33 -11.15 -27.93 -9.21
C TRP A 33 -9.62 -27.77 -9.13
N ASP A 34 -8.91 -28.76 -9.68
CA ASP A 34 -7.45 -28.73 -9.75
C ASP A 34 -6.97 -27.54 -10.61
N ALA A 35 -7.58 -27.30 -11.76
CA ALA A 35 -7.28 -26.15 -12.62
C ALA A 35 -7.50 -24.79 -11.91
N LEU A 36 -8.54 -24.67 -11.11
CA LEU A 36 -8.81 -23.45 -10.32
C LEU A 36 -7.83 -23.27 -9.16
N ASN A 37 -7.34 -24.37 -8.59
CA ASN A 37 -6.40 -24.39 -7.48
C ASN A 37 -4.96 -24.54 -7.91
N GLU A 38 -4.69 -24.85 -9.19
CA GLU A 38 -3.33 -24.94 -9.68
C GLU A 38 -2.58 -23.66 -9.31
N ARG A 39 -1.83 -23.77 -8.26
CA ARG A 39 -0.61 -22.99 -8.08
C ARG A 39 0.28 -23.44 -9.21
N GLY A 40 0.17 -22.75 -10.36
CA GLY A 40 0.91 -23.14 -11.54
C GLY A 40 2.33 -23.52 -11.19
N GLN A 41 2.94 -24.47 -11.86
CA GLN A 41 4.32 -24.93 -11.63
C GLN A 41 5.35 -23.79 -11.69
N ASP A 42 4.97 -22.63 -12.23
CA ASP A 42 5.75 -21.38 -12.14
C ASP A 42 5.32 -20.59 -10.90
N PRO A 43 6.18 -20.45 -9.87
CA PRO A 43 5.91 -19.63 -8.69
C PRO A 43 5.53 -18.18 -9.01
N ARG A 44 5.84 -17.70 -10.23
CA ARG A 44 5.51 -16.36 -10.72
C ARG A 44 4.09 -16.24 -11.28
N ASN A 45 3.44 -17.37 -11.57
CA ASN A 45 2.11 -17.41 -12.19
C ASN A 45 1.01 -17.65 -11.14
N HIS A 46 0.90 -16.75 -10.16
CA HIS A 46 -0.12 -16.80 -9.11
C HIS A 46 -1.47 -16.29 -9.62
N ARG A 47 -2.09 -16.98 -10.57
CA ARG A 47 -3.38 -16.54 -11.15
C ARG A 47 -4.49 -16.44 -10.10
N ARG A 48 -4.62 -17.43 -9.20
CA ARG A 48 -5.59 -17.48 -8.10
C ARG A 48 -6.98 -16.98 -8.51
N PRO A 49 -7.67 -17.67 -9.44
CA PRO A 49 -8.95 -17.20 -9.97
C PRO A 49 -10.05 -17.14 -8.91
N LEU A 50 -9.98 -17.98 -7.87
CA LEU A 50 -10.92 -17.99 -6.74
C LEU A 50 -10.73 -16.82 -5.76
N ALA A 51 -9.63 -16.08 -5.83
CA ALA A 51 -9.35 -14.99 -4.90
C ALA A 51 -9.87 -13.65 -5.43
N ALA A 52 -10.66 -12.95 -4.64
CA ALA A 52 -11.03 -11.56 -4.88
C ALA A 52 -9.84 -10.64 -4.55
N LYS A 53 -8.86 -10.55 -5.45
CA LYS A 53 -7.57 -9.89 -5.23
C LYS A 53 -7.69 -8.42 -4.82
N THR A 54 -8.75 -7.76 -5.26
CA THR A 54 -9.05 -6.36 -4.93
C THR A 54 -9.25 -6.10 -3.43
N VAL A 55 -9.78 -7.09 -2.70
CA VAL A 55 -10.09 -6.96 -1.28
C VAL A 55 -9.32 -7.93 -0.39
N GLN A 56 -8.94 -9.10 -0.92
CA GLN A 56 -8.23 -10.15 -0.18
C GLN A 56 -6.71 -10.06 -0.36
N GLY A 57 -6.25 -9.51 -1.50
CA GLY A 57 -4.83 -9.39 -1.79
C GLY A 57 -4.17 -8.33 -0.92
N ALA A 58 -3.02 -8.67 -0.35
CA ALA A 58 -2.17 -7.74 0.39
C ALA A 58 -0.80 -7.67 -0.30
N TYR A 59 -0.49 -6.54 -0.89
CA TYR A 59 0.68 -6.33 -1.73
C TYR A 59 1.51 -5.15 -1.21
N PRO A 60 2.84 -5.14 -1.39
CA PRO A 60 3.63 -3.95 -1.16
C PRO A 60 3.12 -2.80 -2.05
N PRO A 61 2.70 -1.66 -1.48
CA PRO A 61 2.15 -0.55 -2.27
C PRO A 61 3.19 0.18 -3.13
N GLY A 62 4.47 0.00 -2.83
CA GLY A 62 5.56 0.66 -3.54
C GLY A 62 5.45 2.19 -3.46
N SER A 63 5.89 2.89 -4.52
CA SER A 63 5.97 4.35 -4.56
C SER A 63 4.65 5.08 -4.31
N THR A 64 3.49 4.42 -4.37
CA THR A 64 2.22 5.06 -3.98
C THR A 64 2.19 5.42 -2.50
N PHE A 65 2.96 4.71 -1.67
CA PHE A 65 3.09 4.98 -0.24
C PHE A 65 3.88 6.26 0.08
N LYS A 66 4.66 6.79 -0.87
CA LYS A 66 5.42 8.03 -0.70
C LYS A 66 4.53 9.22 -0.37
N MET A 67 3.30 9.25 -0.89
CA MET A 67 2.31 10.27 -0.52
C MET A 67 1.95 10.22 0.97
N VAL A 68 1.90 9.04 1.57
CA VAL A 68 1.67 8.87 3.02
C VAL A 68 2.80 9.49 3.83
N VAL A 69 4.04 9.20 3.42
CA VAL A 69 5.25 9.73 4.10
C VAL A 69 5.33 11.24 3.96
N ALA A 70 5.05 11.76 2.75
CA ALA A 70 5.02 13.20 2.49
C ALA A 70 3.99 13.92 3.38
N LEU A 71 2.76 13.39 3.46
CA LEU A 71 1.71 13.97 4.29
C LEU A 71 2.02 13.88 5.79
N ALA A 72 2.67 12.80 6.24
CA ALA A 72 3.12 12.70 7.63
C ALA A 72 4.20 13.76 7.95
N ALA A 73 5.13 13.98 7.01
CA ALA A 73 6.19 14.96 7.17
C ALA A 73 5.66 16.40 7.18
N LEU A 74 4.71 16.71 6.29
CA LEU A 74 4.06 18.04 6.23
C LEU A 74 3.21 18.31 7.46
N GLN A 75 2.44 17.32 7.95
CA GLN A 75 1.57 17.49 9.11
C GLN A 75 2.35 17.86 10.37
N ASP A 76 3.56 17.36 10.51
CA ASP A 76 4.41 17.54 11.67
C ASP A 76 5.45 18.67 11.50
N ASP A 77 5.32 19.46 10.43
CA ASP A 77 6.26 20.54 10.07
C ASP A 77 7.73 20.08 10.02
N VAL A 78 7.95 18.81 9.64
CA VAL A 78 9.28 18.20 9.56
C VAL A 78 10.02 18.62 8.30
N ILE A 79 9.29 19.00 7.26
CA ILE A 79 9.84 19.47 5.98
C ILE A 79 9.16 20.78 5.56
N ASP A 80 9.95 21.63 4.88
CA ASP A 80 9.43 22.65 3.99
C ASP A 80 9.29 22.05 2.58
N PRO A 81 8.16 22.22 1.86
CA PRO A 81 8.00 21.72 0.49
C PRO A 81 9.10 22.14 -0.49
N GLU A 82 9.74 23.30 -0.27
CA GLU A 82 10.79 23.81 -1.11
C GLU A 82 12.20 23.35 -0.66
N GLU A 83 12.32 22.78 0.54
CA GLU A 83 13.57 22.18 1.02
C GLU A 83 14.03 21.06 0.09
N THR A 84 15.32 21.09 -0.30
CA THR A 84 15.86 20.10 -1.22
C THR A 84 16.73 19.05 -0.53
N VAL A 85 16.52 17.79 -0.90
CA VAL A 85 17.40 16.66 -0.58
C VAL A 85 18.20 16.29 -1.83
N ARG A 86 19.52 16.14 -1.69
CA ARG A 86 20.40 15.77 -2.81
C ARG A 86 20.41 14.25 -3.00
N CYS A 87 19.90 13.79 -4.12
CA CYS A 87 19.92 12.38 -4.53
C CYS A 87 21.16 12.08 -5.38
N LEU A 88 22.11 11.33 -4.83
CA LEU A 88 23.30 10.81 -5.53
C LEU A 88 23.08 9.39 -6.09
N GLY A 89 21.85 8.89 -6.11
CA GLY A 89 21.51 7.52 -6.51
C GLY A 89 21.51 6.52 -5.36
N HIS A 90 21.88 6.96 -4.16
CA HIS A 90 21.83 6.18 -2.93
C HIS A 90 21.84 7.08 -1.69
N LEU A 91 21.51 6.49 -0.55
CA LEU A 91 21.69 7.04 0.79
C LEU A 91 22.27 5.95 1.69
N ASP A 92 23.33 6.26 2.41
CA ASP A 92 23.89 5.37 3.42
C ASP A 92 23.20 5.64 4.76
N VAL A 93 22.61 4.59 5.36
CA VAL A 93 21.95 4.66 6.66
C VAL A 93 22.54 3.59 7.56
N SER A 94 23.23 4.00 8.62
CA SER A 94 24.10 3.11 9.40
C SER A 94 25.11 2.43 8.45
N ASP A 95 25.22 1.11 8.52
CA ASP A 95 26.17 0.33 7.70
C ASP A 95 25.56 -0.20 6.39
N VAL A 96 24.35 0.28 6.00
CA VAL A 96 23.60 -0.23 4.85
C VAL A 96 23.40 0.88 3.81
N ARG A 97 23.70 0.56 2.56
CA ARG A 97 23.44 1.43 1.42
C ARG A 97 22.08 1.14 0.80
N PHE A 98 21.21 2.14 0.80
CA PHE A 98 19.90 2.11 0.17
C PHE A 98 19.96 2.83 -1.18
N HIS A 99 19.67 2.09 -2.24
CA HIS A 99 19.76 2.61 -3.60
C HIS A 99 18.45 3.25 -4.07
N CYS A 100 18.57 4.37 -4.80
CA CYS A 100 17.51 4.90 -5.61
C CYS A 100 17.34 4.05 -6.89
N TRP A 101 16.13 4.02 -7.46
CA TRP A 101 15.92 3.38 -8.75
C TRP A 101 16.78 4.02 -9.86
N LYS A 102 17.01 5.34 -9.82
CA LYS A 102 17.92 6.05 -10.71
C LYS A 102 19.34 6.02 -10.13
N ARG A 103 20.17 5.12 -10.61
CA ARG A 103 21.51 4.87 -10.08
C ARG A 103 22.46 6.07 -10.17
N GLY A 104 22.31 6.92 -11.21
CA GLY A 104 23.09 8.15 -11.35
C GLY A 104 22.59 9.32 -10.49
N GLY A 105 21.54 9.10 -9.71
CA GLY A 105 20.91 10.14 -8.89
C GLY A 105 20.00 11.08 -9.65
N HIS A 106 19.16 11.81 -8.91
CA HIS A 106 18.24 12.81 -9.42
C HIS A 106 18.75 14.25 -9.28
N GLY A 107 19.84 14.45 -8.52
CA GLY A 107 20.28 15.78 -8.11
C GLY A 107 19.45 16.31 -6.94
N ASN A 108 19.25 17.62 -6.87
CA ASN A 108 18.46 18.24 -5.80
C ASN A 108 16.96 18.06 -6.06
N MET A 109 16.26 17.47 -5.09
CA MET A 109 14.85 17.14 -5.15
C MET A 109 14.11 17.84 -4.02
N ASN A 110 13.16 18.71 -4.32
CA ASN A 110 12.16 19.18 -3.36
C ASN A 110 10.96 18.23 -3.33
N LEU A 111 9.94 18.51 -2.54
CA LEU A 111 8.78 17.61 -2.39
C LEU A 111 8.08 17.36 -3.74
N HIS A 112 7.81 18.40 -4.52
CA HIS A 112 7.14 18.28 -5.82
C HIS A 112 7.94 17.41 -6.80
N GLU A 113 9.23 17.70 -6.99
CA GLU A 113 10.09 16.93 -7.90
C GLU A 113 10.31 15.49 -7.40
N SER A 114 10.34 15.27 -6.08
CA SER A 114 10.50 13.92 -5.50
C SER A 114 9.31 13.03 -5.80
N LEU A 115 8.07 13.56 -5.74
CA LEU A 115 6.85 12.84 -6.13
C LEU A 115 6.81 12.60 -7.63
N LYS A 116 7.06 13.65 -8.44
CA LYS A 116 7.05 13.59 -9.91
C LYS A 116 8.03 12.57 -10.47
N GLN A 117 9.25 12.52 -9.93
CA GLN A 117 10.31 11.62 -10.37
C GLN A 117 10.41 10.34 -9.53
N SER A 118 9.55 10.19 -8.53
CA SER A 118 9.55 9.03 -7.62
C SER A 118 10.93 8.77 -6.99
N CYS A 119 11.60 9.82 -6.52
CA CYS A 119 12.94 9.73 -5.95
C CYS A 119 12.92 9.00 -4.61
N ASP A 120 13.57 7.83 -4.51
CA ASP A 120 13.59 7.07 -3.26
C ASP A 120 14.42 7.75 -2.17
N VAL A 121 15.56 8.33 -2.54
CA VAL A 121 16.49 8.98 -1.60
C VAL A 121 15.82 10.11 -0.83
N TYR A 122 14.95 10.90 -1.47
CA TYR A 122 14.18 11.92 -0.77
C TYR A 122 13.37 11.33 0.39
N TYR A 123 12.72 10.19 0.15
CA TYR A 123 11.90 9.51 1.16
C TYR A 123 12.72 8.76 2.20
N TYR A 124 13.90 8.27 1.84
CA TYR A 124 14.87 7.71 2.80
C TYR A 124 15.36 8.77 3.79
N ASP A 125 15.53 10.01 3.35
CA ASP A 125 15.94 11.13 4.21
C ASP A 125 14.80 11.53 5.14
N ILE A 126 13.67 11.95 4.59
CA ILE A 126 12.58 12.53 5.39
C ILE A 126 11.95 11.51 6.36
N CYS A 127 11.89 10.22 6.02
CA CYS A 127 11.32 9.23 6.91
C CYS A 127 12.09 9.05 8.22
N GLN A 128 13.40 9.31 8.22
CA GLN A 128 14.22 9.24 9.43
C GLN A 128 13.88 10.40 10.40
N ARG A 129 13.52 11.56 9.84
CA ARG A 129 13.08 12.73 10.61
C ARG A 129 11.67 12.57 11.16
N VAL A 130 10.75 11.99 10.38
CA VAL A 130 9.34 11.74 10.77
C VAL A 130 9.21 10.60 11.77
N GLY A 131 9.85 9.47 11.48
CA GLY A 131 9.75 8.23 12.25
C GLY A 131 8.53 7.38 11.89
N ILE A 132 8.68 6.06 12.08
CA ILE A 132 7.68 5.08 11.61
C ILE A 132 6.32 5.20 12.29
N ASP A 133 6.28 5.54 13.57
CA ASP A 133 5.01 5.58 14.31
C ASP A 133 4.07 6.67 13.75
N LYS A 134 4.61 7.82 13.35
CA LYS A 134 3.86 8.92 12.71
C LYS A 134 3.46 8.56 11.27
N ILE A 135 4.36 7.92 10.52
CA ILE A 135 4.05 7.41 9.17
C ILE A 135 2.91 6.39 9.25
N ALA A 136 2.96 5.46 10.20
CA ALA A 136 1.91 4.46 10.40
C ALA A 136 0.57 5.08 10.82
N ALA A 137 0.61 6.11 11.68
CA ALA A 137 -0.58 6.86 12.06
C ALA A 137 -1.24 7.54 10.85
N MET A 138 -0.44 8.20 9.99
CA MET A 138 -0.92 8.79 8.73
C MET A 138 -1.47 7.73 7.78
N ALA A 139 -0.79 6.59 7.62
CA ALA A 139 -1.27 5.49 6.81
C ALA A 139 -2.67 5.03 7.24
N ARG A 140 -2.90 4.84 8.54
CA ARG A 140 -4.22 4.48 9.09
C ARG A 140 -5.27 5.55 8.84
N ARG A 141 -4.95 6.83 9.00
CA ARG A 141 -5.86 7.95 8.65
C ARG A 141 -6.25 7.92 7.18
N LEU A 142 -5.35 7.51 6.31
CA LEU A 142 -5.61 7.37 4.88
C LEU A 142 -6.30 6.05 4.51
N GLY A 143 -6.58 5.15 5.48
CA GLY A 143 -7.33 3.91 5.26
C GLY A 143 -6.49 2.66 5.04
N LEU A 144 -5.17 2.75 5.23
CA LEU A 144 -4.26 1.60 5.17
C LEU A 144 -4.16 0.90 6.53
N GLY A 145 -3.78 -0.37 6.54
CA GLY A 145 -3.54 -1.11 7.78
C GLY A 145 -4.78 -1.36 8.64
N GLN A 146 -5.98 -1.25 8.06
CA GLN A 146 -7.27 -1.48 8.72
C GLN A 146 -8.25 -2.16 7.79
N ARG A 147 -9.18 -2.95 8.37
CA ARG A 147 -10.24 -3.58 7.61
C ARG A 147 -11.34 -2.55 7.29
N HIS A 148 -11.74 -2.47 6.03
CA HIS A 148 -12.92 -1.71 5.62
C HIS A 148 -14.17 -2.57 5.72
N GLU A 149 -15.23 -2.02 6.30
CA GLU A 149 -16.50 -2.71 6.47
C GLU A 149 -17.27 -2.70 5.15
N LEU A 150 -17.26 -3.84 4.46
CA LEU A 150 -18.04 -4.11 3.24
C LEU A 150 -18.72 -5.47 3.38
N PRO A 151 -19.89 -5.69 2.75
CA PRO A 151 -20.58 -6.99 2.74
C PRO A 151 -19.85 -8.00 1.82
N MET A 152 -18.57 -8.19 2.04
CA MET A 152 -17.71 -9.12 1.32
C MET A 152 -16.86 -9.93 2.31
N SER A 153 -16.62 -11.19 1.98
CA SER A 153 -15.79 -12.07 2.82
C SER A 153 -14.30 -11.80 2.64
N ALA A 154 -13.54 -12.12 3.68
CA ALA A 154 -12.09 -12.17 3.68
C ALA A 154 -11.38 -10.87 3.26
N ILE A 155 -11.95 -9.70 3.60
CA ILE A 155 -11.30 -8.42 3.39
C ILE A 155 -10.04 -8.34 4.25
N THR A 156 -8.89 -8.14 3.61
CA THR A 156 -7.62 -8.02 4.32
C THR A 156 -7.49 -6.67 5.02
N PRO A 157 -6.98 -6.64 6.26
CA PRO A 157 -6.63 -5.38 6.91
C PRO A 157 -5.34 -4.76 6.36
N GLY A 158 -4.56 -5.48 5.53
CA GLY A 158 -3.22 -5.04 5.17
C GLY A 158 -2.29 -4.90 6.39
N ILE A 159 -1.19 -4.17 6.22
CA ILE A 159 -0.24 -3.88 7.32
C ILE A 159 0.28 -2.45 7.16
N ALA A 160 -0.02 -1.58 8.13
CA ALA A 160 0.66 -0.31 8.36
C ALA A 160 1.56 -0.50 9.60
N PRO A 161 2.81 -0.94 9.43
CA PRO A 161 3.66 -1.37 10.53
C PRO A 161 4.15 -0.18 11.34
N ASP A 162 4.24 -0.37 12.66
CA ASP A 162 4.91 0.51 13.60
C ASP A 162 5.81 -0.30 14.55
N LYS A 163 6.46 0.37 15.50
CA LYS A 163 7.35 -0.30 16.45
C LYS A 163 6.62 -1.35 17.27
N GLU A 164 5.41 -1.05 17.73
CA GLU A 164 4.59 -1.96 18.53
C GLU A 164 4.14 -3.18 17.72
N TRP A 165 3.72 -2.98 16.47
CA TRP A 165 3.38 -4.05 15.56
C TRP A 165 4.54 -5.04 15.38
N LYS A 166 5.76 -4.54 15.17
CA LYS A 166 6.93 -5.42 14.98
C LYS A 166 7.26 -6.18 16.26
N ARG A 167 7.22 -5.52 17.40
CA ARG A 167 7.45 -6.13 18.70
C ARG A 167 6.45 -7.27 18.98
N THR A 168 5.16 -7.03 18.74
CA THR A 168 4.09 -7.99 19.06
C THR A 168 3.97 -9.12 18.04
N ARG A 169 4.18 -8.83 16.76
CA ARG A 169 3.97 -9.80 15.66
C ARG A 169 5.23 -10.57 15.28
N ARG A 170 6.41 -10.02 15.55
CA ARG A 170 7.70 -10.62 15.17
C ARG A 170 8.59 -10.93 16.37
N GLY A 171 8.32 -10.38 17.54
CA GLY A 171 9.19 -10.51 18.71
C GLY A 171 10.51 -9.75 18.56
N GLU A 172 10.58 -8.77 17.67
CA GLU A 172 11.79 -8.06 17.30
C GLU A 172 11.66 -6.56 17.53
N SER A 173 12.79 -5.89 17.85
CA SER A 173 12.85 -4.44 17.88
C SER A 173 12.82 -3.85 16.49
N TRP A 174 12.25 -2.65 16.37
CA TRP A 174 12.28 -1.86 15.15
C TRP A 174 13.67 -1.31 14.87
N ARG A 175 14.14 -1.40 13.64
CA ARG A 175 15.42 -0.85 13.21
C ARG A 175 15.18 0.30 12.23
N ILE A 176 16.15 1.21 12.10
CA ILE A 176 16.04 2.35 11.17
C ILE A 176 15.86 1.89 9.73
N GLY A 177 16.52 0.82 9.30
CA GLY A 177 16.36 0.22 7.98
C GLY A 177 14.92 -0.25 7.68
N ASP A 178 14.14 -0.64 8.70
CA ASP A 178 12.74 -0.96 8.53
C ASP A 178 11.93 0.29 8.14
N THR A 179 12.25 1.46 8.76
CA THR A 179 11.63 2.74 8.40
C THR A 179 11.96 3.14 6.97
N VAL A 180 13.23 2.99 6.58
CA VAL A 180 13.70 3.30 5.22
C VAL A 180 12.98 2.45 4.18
N ASN A 181 12.89 1.13 4.38
CA ASN A 181 12.13 0.25 3.49
C ASN A 181 10.63 0.59 3.46
N ALA A 182 10.04 0.86 4.62
CA ALA A 182 8.63 1.23 4.71
C ALA A 182 8.33 2.54 3.99
N SER A 183 9.25 3.51 3.96
CA SER A 183 9.06 4.83 3.36
C SER A 183 8.78 4.80 1.86
N ILE A 184 9.21 3.75 1.17
CA ILE A 184 8.93 3.52 -0.25
C ILE A 184 7.87 2.42 -0.48
N GLY A 185 7.08 2.10 0.56
CA GLY A 185 6.01 1.11 0.47
C GLY A 185 6.48 -0.32 0.31
N GLN A 186 7.64 -0.65 0.89
CA GLN A 186 8.23 -2.00 0.90
C GLN A 186 8.41 -2.52 2.33
N GLY A 187 9.18 -3.58 2.50
CA GLY A 187 9.37 -4.21 3.79
C GLY A 187 8.09 -4.84 4.31
N TYR A 188 7.63 -4.40 5.48
CA TYR A 188 6.42 -4.94 6.12
C TYR A 188 5.11 -4.27 5.68
N VAL A 189 5.17 -3.19 4.89
CA VAL A 189 3.96 -2.48 4.43
C VAL A 189 3.21 -3.32 3.41
N LEU A 190 1.94 -3.61 3.71
CA LEU A 190 1.05 -4.33 2.80
C LEU A 190 -0.30 -3.63 2.69
N ALA A 191 -0.79 -3.46 1.47
CA ALA A 191 -2.09 -2.86 1.19
C ALA A 191 -2.86 -3.65 0.14
N SER A 192 -4.19 -3.63 0.23
CA SER A 192 -5.04 -4.13 -0.85
C SER A 192 -5.32 -3.02 -1.88
N PRO A 193 -5.72 -3.39 -3.11
CA PRO A 193 -6.20 -2.39 -4.08
C PRO A 193 -7.39 -1.55 -3.57
N LEU A 194 -8.26 -2.13 -2.73
CA LEU A 194 -9.32 -1.39 -2.04
C LEU A 194 -8.73 -0.27 -1.16
N GLN A 195 -7.76 -0.62 -0.33
CA GLN A 195 -7.11 0.36 0.56
C GLN A 195 -6.39 1.46 -0.21
N LEU A 196 -5.72 1.14 -1.32
CA LEU A 196 -5.09 2.14 -2.17
C LEU A 196 -6.11 3.07 -2.84
N ALA A 197 -7.26 2.55 -3.26
CA ALA A 197 -8.33 3.36 -3.81
C ALA A 197 -8.93 4.31 -2.74
N VAL A 198 -9.14 3.81 -1.51
CA VAL A 198 -9.59 4.64 -0.38
C VAL A 198 -8.57 5.71 -0.02
N MET A 199 -7.30 5.34 0.05
CA MET A 199 -6.20 6.28 0.29
C MET A 199 -6.22 7.41 -0.76
N THR A 200 -6.31 7.06 -2.03
CA THR A 200 -6.35 8.03 -3.13
C THR A 200 -7.58 8.95 -3.03
N ALA A 201 -8.76 8.37 -2.72
CA ALA A 201 -9.98 9.15 -2.52
C ALA A 201 -9.87 10.15 -1.35
N ARG A 202 -9.27 9.72 -0.23
CA ARG A 202 -9.04 10.58 0.94
C ARG A 202 -8.05 11.70 0.66
N ILE A 203 -6.97 11.41 -0.07
CA ILE A 203 -5.99 12.42 -0.48
C ILE A 203 -6.63 13.43 -1.43
N ALA A 204 -7.39 12.97 -2.44
CA ALA A 204 -8.00 13.83 -3.44
C ALA A 204 -9.07 14.77 -2.87
N THR A 205 -9.77 14.36 -1.81
CA THR A 205 -10.92 15.10 -1.26
C THR A 205 -10.63 15.81 0.04
N GLY A 206 -9.56 15.45 0.75
CA GLY A 206 -9.31 15.86 2.14
C GLY A 206 -10.35 15.29 3.14
N ARG A 207 -11.23 14.38 2.72
CA ARG A 207 -12.34 13.84 3.52
C ARG A 207 -12.07 12.39 3.92
N ALA A 208 -12.60 11.96 5.05
CA ALA A 208 -12.53 10.57 5.54
C ALA A 208 -13.52 9.67 4.78
N ILE A 209 -13.36 9.56 3.46
CA ILE A 209 -14.22 8.71 2.61
C ILE A 209 -14.23 7.28 3.14
N THR A 210 -15.45 6.73 3.29
CA THR A 210 -15.69 5.32 3.66
C THR A 210 -16.26 4.60 2.45
N PRO A 211 -15.61 3.52 1.98
CA PRO A 211 -16.10 2.76 0.82
C PRO A 211 -17.38 2.01 1.19
N ARG A 212 -18.34 1.97 0.26
CA ARG A 212 -19.58 1.21 0.42
C ARG A 212 -20.02 0.57 -0.88
N LEU A 213 -20.64 -0.62 -0.80
CA LEU A 213 -21.22 -1.35 -1.93
C LEU A 213 -22.72 -1.17 -2.03
N VAL A 214 -23.40 -0.91 -0.91
CA VAL A 214 -24.84 -0.77 -0.82
C VAL A 214 -25.15 0.65 -0.38
N ARG A 215 -26.02 1.32 -1.12
CA ARG A 215 -26.45 2.70 -0.83
C ARG A 215 -27.63 2.74 0.12
N SER A 216 -28.65 1.90 -0.11
CA SER A 216 -29.85 1.73 0.71
C SER A 216 -30.35 0.30 0.62
N ILE A 217 -31.11 -0.12 1.62
CA ILE A 217 -31.89 -1.37 1.64
C ILE A 217 -33.30 -0.93 2.02
N ASP A 218 -34.23 -1.14 1.09
CA ASP A 218 -35.67 -0.86 1.29
C ASP A 218 -36.35 -2.03 1.97
#